data_341d60b4eebcc12d3c50e6b7b1c34e33
#
_entry.id   341d60b4eebcc12d3c50e6b7b1c34e33
#
_cell.length_a   1.000
_cell.length_b   1.000
_cell.length_c   1.000
_cell.angle_alpha   90.00
_cell.angle_beta   90.00
_cell.angle_gamma   90.00
#
_symmetry.space_group_name_H-M   'P 1'
#
loop_
_entity.id
_entity.type
_entity.pdbx_description
1 polymer ?
#
loop_
_entity_poly.entity_id
_entity_poly.type
_entity_poly.pdbx_seq_one_letter_code
_entity_poly.pdbx_strand_id
1 'polypeptide(L)'
;MDPLVRHKDVVAHITHDRPQTYDIPGLEQALRNLEERRKTDYEDWLVKEGLDAVVWPCNADVGKADSDTNEGSAAEAWRNGVLYSNGNCAIRQLGIPTVSVPMGVMADTRMPVNLTFAGKAYDDSALFQYAFAYEKATCLRQQPERTPALSTDSITITGSTRKLGDLPPRLTVDKVEVSDEGGSRMIHLSGTVDGENLSAMQVYLDGDEVNSVCVSNGVWSSDTRIAVDVEWPRVRVQEKRVPDLSKVMVIVLATGQNGRSAAEMVFV
;
A
#
# COMPACT_ATOMS: atom_id res chain seq x y z
N MET A 1 8.78 18.44 29.56
CA MET A 1 9.29 17.07 29.41
C MET A 1 10.40 17.13 28.38
N ASP A 2 11.61 16.79 28.77
CA ASP A 2 12.83 16.88 27.94
C ASP A 2 12.67 15.98 26.68
N PRO A 3 12.79 16.52 25.46
CA PRO A 3 12.71 15.74 24.22
C PRO A 3 13.71 14.60 24.15
N LEU A 4 14.90 14.79 24.75
CA LEU A 4 15.94 13.75 24.82
C LEU A 4 15.53 12.57 25.73
N VAL A 5 14.67 12.79 26.72
CA VAL A 5 14.11 11.71 27.56
C VAL A 5 13.20 10.83 26.74
N ARG A 6 12.40 11.38 25.86
CA ARG A 6 11.53 10.57 24.97
C ARG A 6 12.31 9.70 24.00
N HIS A 7 13.42 10.19 23.48
CA HIS A 7 14.27 9.36 22.61
C HIS A 7 14.86 8.18 23.38
N LYS A 8 15.29 8.39 24.61
CA LYS A 8 15.78 7.30 25.49
C LYS A 8 14.67 6.29 25.80
N ASP A 9 13.45 6.75 26.05
CA ASP A 9 12.29 5.88 26.26
C ASP A 9 11.98 5.03 25.04
N VAL A 10 12.06 5.60 23.84
CA VAL A 10 11.87 4.86 22.58
C VAL A 10 12.96 3.80 22.40
N VAL A 11 14.23 4.15 22.64
CA VAL A 11 15.35 3.21 22.56
C VAL A 11 15.22 2.11 23.62
N ALA A 12 14.88 2.45 24.86
CA ALA A 12 14.61 1.47 25.91
C ALA A 12 13.46 0.54 25.53
N HIS A 13 12.45 1.05 24.85
CA HIS A 13 11.35 0.25 24.36
C HIS A 13 11.71 -0.71 23.23
N ILE A 14 12.72 -0.41 22.42
CA ILE A 14 13.17 -1.27 21.32
C ILE A 14 14.12 -2.38 21.83
N THR A 15 14.88 -2.11 22.88
CA THR A 15 15.95 -2.99 23.37
C THR A 15 15.53 -4.02 24.42
N HIS A 16 14.31 -3.97 24.92
CA HIS A 16 13.80 -4.95 25.88
C HIS A 16 13.23 -6.18 25.15
N ASP A 17 13.51 -7.37 25.70
CA ASP A 17 12.85 -8.61 25.29
C ASP A 17 11.33 -8.45 25.42
N ARG A 18 10.66 -8.36 24.30
CA ARG A 18 9.22 -8.28 24.23
C ARG A 18 8.64 -9.61 23.81
N PRO A 19 7.46 -9.97 24.34
CA PRO A 19 6.74 -11.10 23.79
C PRO A 19 6.56 -10.91 22.30
N GLN A 20 6.63 -11.98 21.54
CA GLN A 20 6.27 -11.95 20.13
C GLN A 20 4.90 -11.28 20.02
N THR A 21 4.73 -10.44 19.01
CA THR A 21 3.50 -9.62 18.85
C THR A 21 2.24 -10.47 18.96
N TYR A 22 2.31 -11.71 18.52
CA TYR A 22 1.18 -12.65 18.51
C TYR A 22 0.93 -13.34 19.85
N ASP A 23 1.87 -13.29 20.77
CA ASP A 23 1.72 -13.85 22.12
C ASP A 23 1.08 -12.86 23.10
N ILE A 24 0.77 -11.64 22.65
CA ILE A 24 0.12 -10.61 23.46
C ILE A 24 -1.35 -10.97 23.62
N PRO A 25 -1.82 -11.24 24.86
CA PRO A 25 -3.23 -11.58 25.10
C PRO A 25 -4.18 -10.49 24.59
N GLY A 26 -5.20 -10.88 23.83
CA GLY A 26 -6.21 -9.96 23.32
C GLY A 26 -5.79 -9.12 22.10
N LEU A 27 -4.57 -9.28 21.57
CA LEU A 27 -4.09 -8.52 20.41
C LEU A 27 -4.99 -8.73 19.18
N GLU A 28 -5.39 -9.97 18.91
CA GLU A 28 -6.25 -10.28 17.76
C GLU A 28 -7.58 -9.50 17.83
N GLN A 29 -8.22 -9.50 19.01
CA GLN A 29 -9.45 -8.73 19.19
C GLN A 29 -9.20 -7.22 19.07
N ALA A 30 -8.08 -6.71 19.55
CA ALA A 30 -7.72 -5.31 19.41
C ALA A 30 -7.53 -4.91 17.95
N LEU A 31 -6.91 -5.77 17.14
CA LEU A 31 -6.76 -5.54 15.69
C LEU A 31 -8.11 -5.54 14.97
N ARG A 32 -9.01 -6.49 15.29
CA ARG A 32 -10.38 -6.49 14.74
C ARG A 32 -11.14 -5.22 15.10
N ASN A 33 -11.01 -4.75 16.32
CA ASN A 33 -11.64 -3.49 16.76
C ASN A 33 -11.08 -2.28 16.00
N LEU A 34 -9.79 -2.26 15.65
CA LEU A 34 -9.21 -1.19 14.83
C LEU A 34 -9.77 -1.20 13.40
N GLU A 35 -9.91 -2.38 12.79
CA GLU A 35 -10.55 -2.53 11.48
C GLU A 35 -12.01 -2.05 11.49
N GLU A 36 -12.77 -2.44 12.50
CA GLU A 36 -14.15 -2.01 12.69
C GLU A 36 -14.23 -0.49 12.86
N ARG A 37 -13.34 0.10 13.67
CA ARG A 37 -13.29 1.54 13.87
C ARG A 37 -12.91 2.30 12.60
N ARG A 38 -11.99 1.78 11.78
CA ARG A 38 -11.71 2.40 10.48
C ARG A 38 -12.99 2.49 9.66
N LYS A 39 -13.74 1.39 9.60
CA LYS A 39 -14.99 1.34 8.84
C LYS A 39 -16.02 2.31 9.40
N THR A 40 -16.34 2.24 10.68
CA THR A 40 -17.43 3.02 11.29
C THR A 40 -17.09 4.49 11.46
N ASP A 41 -15.88 4.81 11.92
CA ASP A 41 -15.50 6.17 12.29
C ASP A 41 -14.93 6.97 11.10
N TYR A 42 -14.48 6.28 10.03
CA TYR A 42 -13.86 6.93 8.89
C TYR A 42 -14.55 6.63 7.55
N GLU A 43 -14.66 5.37 7.14
CA GLU A 43 -15.18 5.04 5.81
C GLU A 43 -16.68 5.34 5.69
N ASP A 44 -17.47 4.98 6.70
CA ASP A 44 -18.91 5.28 6.73
C ASP A 44 -19.17 6.79 6.81
N TRP A 45 -18.31 7.54 7.50
CA TRP A 45 -18.36 8.98 7.50
C TRP A 45 -18.09 9.56 6.11
N LEU A 46 -17.05 9.10 5.38
CA LEU A 46 -16.82 9.50 3.99
C LEU A 46 -18.05 9.27 3.12
N VAL A 47 -18.64 8.08 3.22
CA VAL A 47 -19.86 7.74 2.45
C VAL A 47 -21.01 8.67 2.81
N LYS A 48 -21.24 8.91 4.10
CA LYS A 48 -22.33 9.77 4.59
C LYS A 48 -22.20 11.20 4.09
N GLU A 49 -20.99 11.74 4.08
CA GLU A 49 -20.71 13.12 3.64
C GLU A 49 -20.54 13.21 2.10
N GLY A 50 -20.60 12.10 1.37
CA GLY A 50 -20.41 12.06 -0.09
C GLY A 50 -19.00 12.43 -0.52
N LEU A 51 -18.00 12.07 0.28
CA LEU A 51 -16.60 12.35 0.04
C LEU A 51 -15.87 11.14 -0.55
N ASP A 52 -15.01 11.39 -1.53
CA ASP A 52 -14.16 10.36 -2.14
C ASP A 52 -12.86 10.18 -1.36
N ALA A 53 -12.31 11.25 -0.80
CA ALA A 53 -11.08 11.24 -0.01
C ALA A 53 -11.01 12.44 0.95
N VAL A 54 -10.11 12.33 1.93
CA VAL A 54 -9.71 13.47 2.77
C VAL A 54 -8.30 13.90 2.39
N VAL A 55 -8.03 15.19 2.42
CA VAL A 55 -6.71 15.75 2.10
C VAL A 55 -6.21 16.66 3.22
N TRP A 56 -4.90 16.61 3.46
CA TRP A 56 -4.21 17.53 4.37
C TRP A 56 -2.72 17.65 4.02
N PRO A 57 -2.02 18.69 4.50
CA PRO A 57 -0.57 18.74 4.41
C PRO A 57 0.07 17.52 5.08
N CYS A 58 0.99 16.85 4.38
CA CYS A 58 1.60 15.60 4.82
C CYS A 58 2.26 15.71 6.20
N ASN A 59 2.83 16.86 6.49
CA ASN A 59 3.43 17.18 7.78
C ASN A 59 3.12 18.65 8.14
N ALA A 60 3.29 18.99 9.41
CA ALA A 60 3.22 20.39 9.84
C ALA A 60 4.53 21.11 9.42
N ASP A 61 5.25 21.66 10.36
CA ASP A 61 6.51 22.32 10.10
C ASP A 61 7.68 21.33 10.29
N VAL A 62 8.86 21.70 9.81
CA VAL A 62 10.10 20.94 10.04
C VAL A 62 10.87 21.58 11.18
N GLY A 63 11.51 20.75 12.00
CA GLY A 63 12.42 21.22 13.06
C GLY A 63 13.69 21.84 12.45
N LYS A 64 14.32 22.74 13.21
CA LYS A 64 15.64 23.26 12.88
C LYS A 64 16.68 22.14 12.92
N ALA A 65 17.77 22.29 12.18
CA ALA A 65 18.84 21.30 12.08
C ALA A 65 19.53 20.97 13.41
N ASP A 66 19.46 21.87 14.38
CA ASP A 66 20.03 21.72 15.73
C ASP A 66 19.02 21.19 16.76
N SER A 67 17.82 20.76 16.35
CA SER A 67 16.76 20.31 17.26
C SER A 67 17.15 19.12 18.14
N ASP A 68 18.14 18.35 17.74
CA ASP A 68 18.64 17.21 18.52
C ASP A 68 19.56 17.64 19.69
N THR A 69 20.09 18.87 19.62
CA THR A 69 21.10 19.38 20.58
C THR A 69 20.69 20.69 21.26
N ASN A 70 19.66 21.35 20.76
CA ASN A 70 19.15 22.62 21.24
C ASN A 70 17.71 22.51 21.74
N GLU A 71 17.53 22.65 23.06
CA GLU A 71 16.22 22.52 23.70
C GLU A 71 15.17 23.49 23.15
N GLY A 72 15.57 24.73 22.83
CA GLY A 72 14.67 25.76 22.28
C GLY A 72 14.18 25.37 20.90
N SER A 73 15.07 24.89 20.02
CA SER A 73 14.73 24.39 18.68
C SER A 73 13.87 23.14 18.75
N ALA A 74 14.18 22.23 19.68
CA ALA A 74 13.38 21.02 19.92
C ALA A 74 11.95 21.38 20.39
N ALA A 75 11.82 22.29 21.35
CA ALA A 75 10.52 22.75 21.86
C ALA A 75 9.67 23.41 20.77
N GLU A 76 10.29 24.19 19.88
CA GLU A 76 9.63 24.83 18.75
C GLU A 76 9.13 23.77 17.74
N ALA A 77 9.95 22.78 17.38
CA ALA A 77 9.57 21.70 16.49
C ALA A 77 8.38 20.89 17.05
N TRP A 78 8.41 20.58 18.34
CA TRP A 78 7.32 19.87 19.01
C TRP A 78 6.02 20.68 19.03
N ARG A 79 6.11 21.98 19.27
CA ARG A 79 4.94 22.87 19.27
C ARG A 79 4.32 23.00 17.88
N ASN A 80 5.14 23.02 16.84
CA ASN A 80 4.72 23.21 15.44
C ASN A 80 4.20 21.93 14.77
N GLY A 81 3.97 20.89 15.50
CA GLY A 81 3.21 19.75 15.02
C GLY A 81 3.98 18.46 14.76
N VAL A 82 5.28 18.41 15.02
CA VAL A 82 6.02 17.13 14.97
C VAL A 82 5.37 16.09 15.89
N LEU A 83 4.81 16.51 17.01
CA LEU A 83 4.10 15.63 17.94
C LEU A 83 2.78 15.11 17.39
N TYR A 84 2.05 15.94 16.66
CA TYR A 84 0.68 15.62 16.24
C TYR A 84 0.61 15.00 14.84
N SER A 85 1.64 15.23 14.03
CA SER A 85 1.78 14.67 12.68
C SER A 85 0.55 14.81 11.78
N ASN A 86 -0.26 15.84 11.95
CA ASN A 86 -1.39 16.22 11.11
C ASN A 86 -2.20 15.05 10.52
N GLY A 87 -2.90 14.29 11.29
CA GLY A 87 -3.69 13.14 10.79
C GLY A 87 -2.91 11.85 10.59
N ASN A 88 -1.57 11.88 10.48
CA ASN A 88 -0.76 10.69 10.31
C ASN A 88 -0.92 9.68 11.45
N CYS A 89 -1.26 10.15 12.64
CA CYS A 89 -1.57 9.28 13.78
C CYS A 89 -2.80 8.41 13.49
N ALA A 90 -3.89 9.01 13.01
CA ALA A 90 -5.13 8.30 12.69
C ALA A 90 -4.93 7.30 11.54
N ILE A 91 -4.30 7.72 10.44
CA ILE A 91 -4.05 6.83 9.29
C ILE A 91 -3.17 5.64 9.68
N ARG A 92 -2.16 5.86 10.50
CA ARG A 92 -1.26 4.80 10.96
C ARG A 92 -1.95 3.81 11.89
N GLN A 93 -2.77 4.30 12.82
CA GLN A 93 -3.48 3.43 13.77
C GLN A 93 -4.60 2.64 13.11
N LEU A 94 -5.34 3.26 12.21
CA LEU A 94 -6.49 2.66 11.55
C LEU A 94 -6.14 1.92 10.25
N GLY A 95 -4.91 2.03 9.75
CA GLY A 95 -4.50 1.40 8.50
C GLY A 95 -5.17 2.01 7.26
N ILE A 96 -5.38 3.33 7.27
CA ILE A 96 -6.00 4.06 6.16
C ILE A 96 -4.98 4.21 5.02
N PRO A 97 -5.31 3.83 3.77
CA PRO A 97 -4.42 4.00 2.63
C PRO A 97 -4.26 5.47 2.27
N THR A 98 -3.03 5.84 1.90
CA THR A 98 -2.71 7.23 1.56
C THR A 98 -1.71 7.32 0.42
N VAL A 99 -1.82 8.39 -0.36
CA VAL A 99 -0.84 8.81 -1.35
C VAL A 99 -0.48 10.27 -1.10
N SER A 100 0.82 10.60 -1.12
CA SER A 100 1.30 11.97 -0.95
C SER A 100 1.98 12.47 -2.21
N VAL A 101 1.69 13.73 -2.58
CA VAL A 101 2.25 14.40 -3.75
C VAL A 101 2.82 15.76 -3.39
N PRO A 102 3.81 16.28 -4.12
CA PRO A 102 4.35 17.61 -3.90
C PRO A 102 3.28 18.69 -4.01
N MET A 103 3.16 19.52 -2.98
CA MET A 103 2.25 20.67 -2.92
C MET A 103 2.96 22.00 -3.10
N GLY A 104 4.29 22.03 -3.03
CA GLY A 104 5.12 23.20 -3.18
C GLY A 104 6.24 23.28 -2.14
N VAL A 105 6.65 24.49 -1.83
CA VAL A 105 7.66 24.78 -0.81
C VAL A 105 7.16 25.84 0.15
N MET A 106 7.58 25.76 1.40
CA MET A 106 7.31 26.80 2.41
C MET A 106 7.97 28.11 2.00
N ALA A 107 7.26 29.22 2.21
CA ALA A 107 7.75 30.54 1.79
C ALA A 107 8.96 31.02 2.61
N ASP A 108 9.01 30.69 3.88
CA ASP A 108 10.04 31.11 4.84
C ASP A 108 11.25 30.15 4.87
N THR A 109 11.01 28.87 4.99
CA THR A 109 12.07 27.85 5.14
C THR A 109 12.56 27.26 3.81
N ARG A 110 11.80 27.43 2.73
CA ARG A 110 12.04 26.81 1.42
C ARG A 110 11.99 25.27 1.47
N MET A 111 11.47 24.70 2.55
CA MET A 111 11.31 23.25 2.68
C MET A 111 10.14 22.76 1.82
N PRO A 112 10.30 21.62 1.15
CA PRO A 112 9.21 21.02 0.38
C PRO A 112 8.08 20.59 1.30
N VAL A 113 6.86 20.75 0.83
CA VAL A 113 5.64 20.32 1.51
C VAL A 113 4.80 19.47 0.55
N ASN A 114 4.19 18.42 1.08
CA ASN A 114 3.36 17.50 0.33
C ASN A 114 1.89 17.57 0.78
N LEU A 115 1.00 17.25 -0.14
CA LEU A 115 -0.41 17.01 0.11
C LEU A 115 -0.64 15.51 0.21
N THR A 116 -1.31 15.05 1.26
CA THR A 116 -1.70 13.67 1.44
C THR A 116 -3.18 13.50 1.08
N PHE A 117 -3.47 12.50 0.27
CA PHE A 117 -4.81 11.98 -0.01
C PHE A 117 -5.00 10.70 0.79
N ALA A 118 -6.11 10.59 1.51
CA ALA A 118 -6.48 9.39 2.26
C ALA A 118 -7.87 8.93 1.82
N GLY A 119 -8.01 7.65 1.53
CA GLY A 119 -9.24 7.04 1.03
C GLY A 119 -9.70 5.86 1.86
N LYS A 120 -10.65 5.11 1.32
CA LYS A 120 -11.13 3.88 1.94
C LYS A 120 -10.14 2.74 1.73
N ALA A 121 -10.23 1.70 2.55
CA ALA A 121 -9.39 0.52 2.40
C ALA A 121 -9.53 -0.07 0.99
N TYR A 122 -8.39 -0.45 0.42
CA TYR A 122 -8.27 -1.04 -0.94
C TYR A 122 -8.65 -0.11 -2.11
N ASP A 123 -8.80 1.19 -1.86
CA ASP A 123 -9.10 2.20 -2.88
C ASP A 123 -7.83 2.87 -3.44
N ASP A 124 -6.72 2.15 -3.44
CA ASP A 124 -5.39 2.64 -3.85
C ASP A 124 -5.39 3.19 -5.27
N SER A 125 -6.11 2.53 -6.19
CA SER A 125 -6.21 2.97 -7.59
C SER A 125 -6.86 4.34 -7.72
N ALA A 126 -7.90 4.63 -6.95
CA ALA A 126 -8.54 5.95 -6.95
C ALA A 126 -7.60 7.00 -6.34
N LEU A 127 -6.91 6.67 -5.25
CA LEU A 127 -5.92 7.56 -4.65
C LEU A 127 -4.79 7.92 -5.62
N PHE A 128 -4.27 6.97 -6.39
CA PHE A 128 -3.29 7.25 -7.44
C PHE A 128 -3.86 8.14 -8.54
N GLN A 129 -5.12 7.96 -8.92
CA GLN A 129 -5.77 8.82 -9.90
C GLN A 129 -5.89 10.26 -9.40
N TYR A 130 -6.31 10.47 -8.15
CA TYR A 130 -6.41 11.81 -7.54
C TYR A 130 -5.03 12.47 -7.45
N ALA A 131 -4.04 11.74 -6.95
CA ALA A 131 -2.67 12.20 -6.83
C ALA A 131 -2.06 12.58 -8.18
N PHE A 132 -2.24 11.75 -9.20
CA PHE A 132 -1.79 12.01 -10.57
C PHE A 132 -2.49 13.24 -11.16
N ALA A 133 -3.81 13.34 -11.00
CA ALA A 133 -4.57 14.49 -11.49
C ALA A 133 -4.07 15.80 -10.86
N TYR A 134 -3.84 15.80 -9.55
CA TYR A 134 -3.31 16.95 -8.83
C TYR A 134 -1.90 17.31 -9.29
N GLU A 135 -0.98 16.35 -9.34
CA GLU A 135 0.40 16.58 -9.78
C GLU A 135 0.45 17.10 -11.22
N LYS A 136 -0.37 16.52 -12.10
CA LYS A 136 -0.48 16.95 -13.51
C LYS A 136 -1.00 18.37 -13.65
N ALA A 137 -1.94 18.78 -12.81
CA ALA A 137 -2.52 20.11 -12.84
C ALA A 137 -1.61 21.18 -12.23
N THR A 138 -0.84 20.84 -11.22
CA THR A 138 -0.07 21.81 -10.43
C THR A 138 1.41 21.89 -10.81
N CYS A 139 2.03 20.78 -11.19
CA CYS A 139 3.46 20.66 -11.56
C CYS A 139 4.40 21.29 -10.50
N LEU A 140 4.08 21.12 -9.20
CA LEU A 140 4.78 21.77 -8.08
C LEU A 140 6.02 21.03 -7.60
N ARG A 141 6.33 19.87 -8.18
CA ARG A 141 7.55 19.14 -7.85
C ARG A 141 8.77 19.95 -8.25
N GLN A 142 9.69 20.18 -7.31
CA GLN A 142 10.97 20.80 -7.54
C GLN A 142 12.10 19.79 -7.36
N GLN A 143 13.08 19.85 -8.24
CA GLN A 143 14.29 19.04 -8.08
C GLN A 143 15.20 19.69 -7.04
N PRO A 144 15.79 18.92 -6.10
CA PRO A 144 16.72 19.46 -5.13
C PRO A 144 17.99 20.02 -5.84
N GLU A 145 18.37 21.24 -5.50
CA GLU A 145 19.53 21.92 -6.15
C GLU A 145 20.86 21.20 -5.87
N ARG A 146 20.98 20.55 -4.70
CA ARG A 146 22.22 19.89 -4.25
C ARG A 146 22.32 18.41 -4.65
N THR A 147 21.29 17.86 -5.24
CA THR A 147 21.25 16.48 -5.73
C THR A 147 20.84 16.49 -7.19
N PRO A 148 21.79 16.81 -8.10
CA PRO A 148 21.51 16.75 -9.53
C PRO A 148 21.12 15.32 -9.93
N ALA A 149 20.28 15.22 -10.95
CA ALA A 149 19.86 13.92 -11.48
C ALA A 149 21.10 13.11 -11.92
N LEU A 150 21.14 11.85 -11.58
CA LEU A 150 22.13 10.91 -12.08
C LEU A 150 21.74 10.46 -13.49
N SER A 151 22.73 10.03 -14.28
CA SER A 151 22.47 9.47 -15.61
C SER A 151 21.60 8.20 -15.55
N THR A 152 21.58 7.54 -14.39
CA THR A 152 20.74 6.36 -14.08
C THR A 152 19.31 6.71 -13.68
N ASP A 153 19.00 7.97 -13.38
CA ASP A 153 17.66 8.41 -12.99
C ASP A 153 16.70 8.59 -14.19
N SER A 154 17.24 8.47 -15.40
CA SER A 154 16.44 8.51 -16.63
C SER A 154 15.97 7.10 -16.99
N ILE A 155 14.67 6.87 -16.94
CA ILE A 155 14.05 5.67 -17.50
C ILE A 155 13.66 6.00 -18.93
N THR A 156 14.37 5.40 -19.89
CA THR A 156 13.93 5.46 -21.29
C THR A 156 12.78 4.47 -21.45
N ILE A 157 11.56 4.97 -21.46
CA ILE A 157 10.40 4.13 -21.79
C ILE A 157 10.46 3.89 -23.31
N THR A 158 11.11 2.80 -23.71
CA THR A 158 11.00 2.26 -25.05
C THR A 158 9.66 1.54 -25.16
N GLY A 159 8.59 2.28 -25.11
CA GLY A 159 7.25 1.73 -25.24
C GLY A 159 6.62 2.23 -26.53
N SER A 160 5.94 1.35 -27.23
CA SER A 160 5.04 1.70 -28.30
C SER A 160 4.18 2.90 -27.89
N THR A 161 3.98 3.83 -28.77
CA THR A 161 3.00 4.90 -28.64
C THR A 161 1.66 4.27 -28.27
N ARG A 162 1.33 4.28 -26.96
CA ARG A 162 0.05 3.78 -26.47
C ARG A 162 -1.03 4.59 -27.15
N LYS A 163 -1.81 3.97 -28.02
CA LYS A 163 -2.99 4.61 -28.57
C LYS A 163 -3.97 4.82 -27.43
N LEU A 164 -4.40 6.06 -27.25
CA LEU A 164 -5.48 6.39 -26.33
C LEU A 164 -6.71 5.63 -26.81
N GLY A 165 -7.19 4.65 -26.03
CA GLY A 165 -8.34 3.84 -26.41
C GLY A 165 -8.14 2.32 -26.36
N ASP A 166 -6.90 1.83 -26.34
CA ASP A 166 -6.67 0.40 -26.19
C ASP A 166 -7.03 -0.03 -24.75
N LEU A 167 -7.97 -0.93 -24.63
CA LEU A 167 -8.39 -1.50 -23.34
C LEU A 167 -7.42 -2.61 -22.91
N PRO A 168 -7.29 -2.86 -21.59
CA PRO A 168 -6.61 -4.05 -21.09
C PRO A 168 -7.34 -5.31 -21.53
N PRO A 169 -6.72 -6.49 -21.52
CA PRO A 169 -7.39 -7.76 -21.71
C PRO A 169 -8.59 -7.88 -20.76
N ARG A 170 -9.66 -8.54 -21.19
CA ARG A 170 -10.72 -8.95 -20.27
C ARG A 170 -10.25 -10.20 -19.55
N LEU A 171 -10.36 -10.19 -18.24
CA LEU A 171 -9.94 -11.27 -17.36
C LEU A 171 -11.09 -11.60 -16.41
N THR A 172 -11.33 -12.91 -16.21
CA THR A 172 -12.24 -13.39 -15.16
C THR A 172 -11.59 -14.53 -14.40
N VAL A 173 -11.97 -14.69 -13.15
CA VAL A 173 -11.72 -15.87 -12.33
C VAL A 173 -13.06 -16.55 -12.11
N ASP A 174 -13.32 -17.64 -12.82
CA ASP A 174 -14.63 -18.28 -12.83
C ASP A 174 -14.73 -19.41 -11.82
N LYS A 175 -13.59 -20.05 -11.51
CA LYS A 175 -13.54 -21.19 -10.61
C LYS A 175 -12.32 -21.11 -9.69
N VAL A 176 -12.57 -21.43 -8.43
CA VAL A 176 -11.55 -21.53 -7.38
C VAL A 176 -11.87 -22.80 -6.58
N GLU A 177 -10.97 -23.78 -6.62
CA GLU A 177 -11.10 -25.01 -5.85
C GLU A 177 -9.87 -25.19 -4.98
N VAL A 178 -10.09 -25.58 -3.74
CA VAL A 178 -9.03 -25.86 -2.78
C VAL A 178 -9.23 -27.27 -2.25
N SER A 179 -8.17 -28.08 -2.26
CA SER A 179 -8.18 -29.42 -1.69
C SER A 179 -6.93 -29.63 -0.84
N ASP A 180 -7.10 -30.28 0.32
CA ASP A 180 -5.99 -30.64 1.20
C ASP A 180 -5.48 -32.03 0.85
N GLU A 181 -4.18 -32.14 0.54
CA GLU A 181 -3.50 -33.39 0.16
C GLU A 181 -2.26 -33.60 1.04
N GLY A 182 -2.39 -34.41 2.09
CA GLY A 182 -1.25 -34.96 2.84
C GLY A 182 -0.23 -33.95 3.35
N GLY A 183 -0.67 -32.84 3.96
CA GLY A 183 0.20 -31.76 4.47
C GLY A 183 0.51 -30.66 3.44
N SER A 184 -0.12 -30.72 2.28
CA SER A 184 -0.10 -29.69 1.25
C SER A 184 -1.52 -29.30 0.89
N ARG A 185 -1.70 -28.10 0.41
CA ARG A 185 -2.95 -27.58 -0.13
C ARG A 185 -2.79 -27.39 -1.63
N MET A 186 -3.67 -28.01 -2.44
CA MET A 186 -3.78 -27.75 -3.85
C MET A 186 -4.80 -26.65 -4.10
N ILE A 187 -4.40 -25.66 -4.88
CA ILE A 187 -5.26 -24.58 -5.34
C ILE A 187 -5.39 -24.72 -6.85
N HIS A 188 -6.61 -24.96 -7.31
CA HIS A 188 -6.97 -24.96 -8.72
C HIS A 188 -7.75 -23.69 -9.04
N LEU A 189 -7.25 -22.94 -10.01
CA LEU A 189 -7.85 -21.69 -10.48
C LEU A 189 -8.13 -21.83 -11.97
N SER A 190 -9.25 -21.31 -12.42
CA SER A 190 -9.51 -21.18 -13.84
C SER A 190 -10.48 -20.03 -14.14
N GLY A 191 -10.43 -19.56 -15.38
CA GLY A 191 -11.26 -18.47 -15.84
C GLY A 191 -11.08 -18.21 -17.32
N THR A 192 -11.56 -17.05 -17.76
CA THR A 192 -11.41 -16.62 -19.15
C THR A 192 -10.49 -15.41 -19.26
N VAL A 193 -9.83 -15.31 -20.42
CA VAL A 193 -9.02 -14.17 -20.80
C VAL A 193 -9.19 -13.89 -22.28
N ASP A 194 -9.24 -12.62 -22.66
CA ASP A 194 -9.24 -12.24 -24.06
C ASP A 194 -7.86 -12.53 -24.67
N GLY A 195 -7.78 -13.60 -25.46
CA GLY A 195 -6.52 -14.21 -25.89
C GLY A 195 -5.89 -13.62 -27.16
N GLU A 196 -6.64 -12.87 -27.99
CA GLU A 196 -6.10 -12.39 -29.28
C GLU A 196 -4.94 -11.41 -29.14
N ASN A 197 -4.86 -10.69 -28.03
CA ASN A 197 -3.84 -9.67 -27.75
C ASN A 197 -3.07 -9.91 -26.45
N LEU A 198 -3.11 -11.11 -25.89
CA LEU A 198 -2.41 -11.45 -24.67
C LEU A 198 -0.90 -11.57 -24.92
N SER A 199 -0.09 -10.90 -24.08
CA SER A 199 1.38 -11.03 -24.09
C SER A 199 1.92 -11.83 -22.94
N ALA A 200 1.25 -11.77 -21.77
CA ALA A 200 1.64 -12.54 -20.59
C ALA A 200 0.42 -12.77 -19.69
N MET A 201 0.46 -13.89 -18.98
CA MET A 201 -0.45 -14.20 -17.89
C MET A 201 0.34 -14.72 -16.71
N GLN A 202 0.09 -14.17 -15.53
CA GLN A 202 0.81 -14.45 -14.30
C GLN A 202 -0.19 -14.66 -13.17
N VAL A 203 0.15 -15.56 -12.26
CA VAL A 203 -0.60 -15.78 -11.03
C VAL A 203 0.37 -15.64 -9.87
N TYR A 204 -0.05 -14.93 -8.85
CA TYR A 204 0.71 -14.73 -7.62
C TYR A 204 -0.08 -15.25 -6.43
N LEU A 205 0.57 -16.00 -5.56
CA LEU A 205 0.06 -16.44 -4.27
C LEU A 205 0.83 -15.74 -3.17
N ASP A 206 0.15 -14.91 -2.39
CA ASP A 206 0.77 -14.09 -1.32
C ASP A 206 2.01 -13.31 -1.76
N GLY A 207 2.08 -12.95 -3.05
CA GLY A 207 3.17 -12.18 -3.66
C GLY A 207 4.22 -13.02 -4.39
N ASP A 208 4.19 -14.35 -4.29
CA ASP A 208 5.09 -15.24 -5.01
C ASP A 208 4.48 -15.67 -6.35
N GLU A 209 5.25 -15.53 -7.43
CA GLU A 209 4.80 -15.91 -8.77
C GLU A 209 4.72 -17.43 -8.93
N VAL A 210 3.60 -17.88 -9.46
CA VAL A 210 3.32 -19.31 -9.73
C VAL A 210 3.69 -19.64 -11.17
N ASN A 211 4.48 -20.68 -11.36
CA ASN A 211 5.00 -21.09 -12.69
C ASN A 211 4.07 -22.03 -13.47
N SER A 212 2.86 -22.33 -12.99
CA SER A 212 1.96 -23.34 -13.56
C SER A 212 0.73 -22.75 -14.24
N VAL A 213 0.89 -21.67 -15.00
CA VAL A 213 -0.24 -21.04 -15.72
C VAL A 213 -0.31 -21.55 -17.14
N CYS A 214 -1.47 -22.12 -17.50
CA CYS A 214 -1.77 -22.57 -18.87
C CYS A 214 -2.85 -21.69 -19.47
N VAL A 215 -2.65 -21.26 -20.71
CA VAL A 215 -3.64 -20.50 -21.48
C VAL A 215 -3.90 -21.19 -22.80
N SER A 216 -5.16 -21.49 -23.11
CA SER A 216 -5.58 -22.08 -24.38
C SER A 216 -6.98 -21.61 -24.77
N ASN A 217 -7.11 -21.15 -26.02
CA ASN A 217 -8.40 -20.73 -26.58
C ASN A 217 -9.21 -19.76 -25.72
N GLY A 218 -8.56 -18.78 -25.09
CA GLY A 218 -9.23 -17.80 -24.24
C GLY A 218 -9.64 -18.31 -22.86
N VAL A 219 -9.24 -19.53 -22.50
CA VAL A 219 -9.40 -20.09 -21.16
C VAL A 219 -8.03 -20.21 -20.52
N TRP A 220 -7.93 -19.85 -19.25
CA TRP A 220 -6.73 -20.05 -18.49
C TRP A 220 -6.97 -20.93 -17.27
N SER A 221 -5.93 -21.62 -16.83
CA SER A 221 -5.93 -22.40 -15.60
C SER A 221 -4.56 -22.38 -14.93
N SER A 222 -4.55 -22.57 -13.63
CA SER A 222 -3.35 -22.70 -12.82
C SER A 222 -3.60 -23.72 -11.71
N ASP A 223 -2.67 -24.68 -11.58
CA ASP A 223 -2.64 -25.66 -10.51
C ASP A 223 -1.41 -25.40 -9.67
N THR A 224 -1.60 -25.09 -8.39
CA THR A 224 -0.49 -24.78 -7.50
C THR A 224 -0.62 -25.51 -6.18
N ARG A 225 0.50 -26.05 -5.74
CA ARG A 225 0.61 -26.72 -4.45
C ARG A 225 1.34 -25.79 -3.48
N ILE A 226 0.72 -25.51 -2.34
CA ILE A 226 1.35 -24.80 -1.21
C ILE A 226 1.50 -25.78 -0.03
N ALA A 227 2.62 -25.69 0.68
CA ALA A 227 2.82 -26.44 1.91
C ALA A 227 2.00 -25.77 3.04
N VAL A 228 1.23 -26.59 3.76
CA VAL A 228 0.37 -26.08 4.87
C VAL A 228 1.22 -25.59 6.06
N ASP A 229 2.45 -26.11 6.18
CA ASP A 229 3.36 -25.82 7.30
C ASP A 229 4.33 -24.64 7.06
N VAL A 230 4.21 -23.93 5.95
CA VAL A 230 5.08 -22.77 5.72
C VAL A 230 4.59 -21.61 6.56
N GLU A 231 5.19 -21.46 7.73
CA GLU A 231 5.08 -20.23 8.51
C GLU A 231 5.77 -19.09 7.78
N TRP A 232 5.02 -18.34 6.99
CA TRP A 232 5.51 -17.13 6.35
C TRP A 232 5.42 -15.95 7.33
N PRO A 233 6.53 -15.44 7.87
CA PRO A 233 6.49 -14.35 8.85
C PRO A 233 5.83 -13.08 8.30
N ARG A 234 5.90 -12.87 6.98
CA ARG A 234 5.27 -11.73 6.30
C ARG A 234 3.76 -11.89 6.14
N VAL A 235 3.32 -13.09 5.83
CA VAL A 235 1.91 -13.43 5.66
C VAL A 235 1.18 -13.29 7.00
N ARG A 236 1.78 -13.66 8.11
CA ARG A 236 1.18 -13.50 9.45
C ARG A 236 0.82 -12.06 9.79
N VAL A 237 1.58 -11.07 9.35
CA VAL A 237 1.25 -9.66 9.58
C VAL A 237 0.08 -9.21 8.70
N GLN A 238 0.00 -9.71 7.47
CA GLN A 238 -1.11 -9.42 6.55
C GLN A 238 -2.36 -10.24 6.91
N GLU A 239 -2.21 -11.53 7.21
CA GLU A 239 -3.31 -12.42 7.62
C GLU A 239 -4.11 -11.87 8.78
N LYS A 240 -3.46 -11.24 9.77
CA LYS A 240 -4.16 -10.67 10.93
C LYS A 240 -4.88 -9.36 10.66
N ARG A 241 -4.70 -8.79 9.49
CA ARG A 241 -5.44 -7.62 9.00
C ARG A 241 -6.61 -7.98 8.08
N VAL A 242 -6.64 -9.22 7.60
CA VAL A 242 -7.72 -9.73 6.75
C VAL A 242 -8.74 -10.45 7.65
N PRO A 243 -10.05 -10.24 7.47
CA PRO A 243 -11.10 -10.83 8.32
C PRO A 243 -11.12 -12.36 8.37
N ASP A 244 -10.49 -13.02 7.42
CA ASP A 244 -10.40 -14.49 7.36
C ASP A 244 -8.95 -14.94 7.18
N LEU A 245 -8.32 -15.28 8.30
CA LEU A 245 -6.90 -15.60 8.44
C LEU A 245 -6.47 -16.94 7.81
N SER A 246 -7.42 -17.73 7.34
CA SER A 246 -7.16 -19.02 6.68
C SER A 246 -6.98 -18.91 5.18
N LYS A 247 -7.15 -17.71 4.61
CA LYS A 247 -7.18 -17.49 3.18
C LYS A 247 -5.85 -16.97 2.64
N VAL A 248 -5.44 -17.56 1.54
CA VAL A 248 -4.32 -17.11 0.72
C VAL A 248 -4.80 -16.07 -0.28
N MET A 249 -4.10 -14.96 -0.40
CA MET A 249 -4.38 -13.97 -1.44
C MET A 249 -3.84 -14.43 -2.78
N VAL A 250 -4.72 -14.51 -3.75
CA VAL A 250 -4.38 -14.83 -5.13
C VAL A 250 -4.59 -13.61 -6.00
N ILE A 251 -3.57 -13.22 -6.75
CA ILE A 251 -3.65 -12.18 -7.78
C ILE A 251 -3.41 -12.82 -9.14
N VAL A 252 -4.35 -12.64 -10.04
CA VAL A 252 -4.25 -13.07 -11.44
C VAL A 252 -4.06 -11.84 -12.29
N LEU A 253 -3.00 -11.82 -13.10
CA LEU A 253 -2.61 -10.69 -13.94
C LEU A 253 -2.56 -11.11 -15.40
N ALA A 254 -3.30 -10.42 -16.26
CA ALA A 254 -3.27 -10.58 -17.71
C ALA A 254 -2.72 -9.31 -18.35
N THR A 255 -1.63 -9.42 -19.10
CA THR A 255 -1.01 -8.29 -19.80
C THR A 255 -1.18 -8.42 -21.30
N GLY A 256 -1.73 -7.40 -21.93
CA GLY A 256 -1.91 -7.32 -23.38
C GLY A 256 -0.64 -6.90 -24.11
N GLN A 257 -0.58 -7.14 -25.43
CA GLN A 257 0.51 -6.67 -26.30
C GLN A 257 0.62 -5.14 -26.33
N ASN A 258 -0.45 -4.43 -26.00
CA ASN A 258 -0.46 -2.98 -25.82
C ASN A 258 0.21 -2.53 -24.50
N GLY A 259 0.68 -3.47 -23.66
CA GLY A 259 1.32 -3.20 -22.38
C GLY A 259 0.32 -2.78 -21.28
N ARG A 260 -0.99 -2.94 -21.48
CA ARG A 260 -2.00 -2.75 -20.44
C ARG A 260 -2.32 -4.07 -19.76
N SER A 261 -2.61 -4.02 -18.49
CA SER A 261 -2.89 -5.19 -17.69
C SER A 261 -4.27 -5.09 -17.04
N ALA A 262 -4.93 -6.23 -16.94
CA ALA A 262 -6.07 -6.45 -16.06
C ALA A 262 -5.63 -7.35 -14.91
N ALA A 263 -6.16 -7.13 -13.74
CA ALA A 263 -5.90 -7.96 -12.57
C ALA A 263 -7.20 -8.30 -11.86
N GLU A 264 -7.27 -9.54 -11.38
CA GLU A 264 -8.33 -10.03 -10.50
C GLU A 264 -7.69 -10.53 -9.21
N MET A 265 -8.33 -10.27 -8.08
CA MET A 265 -7.87 -10.70 -6.78
C MET A 265 -8.96 -11.54 -6.11
N VAL A 266 -8.58 -12.74 -5.68
CA VAL A 266 -9.45 -13.64 -4.93
C VAL A 266 -8.74 -14.14 -3.67
N PHE A 267 -9.51 -14.51 -2.66
CA PHE A 267 -9.01 -15.13 -1.43
C PHE A 267 -9.49 -16.57 -1.35
N VAL A 268 -8.56 -17.47 -1.15
CA VAL A 268 -8.78 -18.92 -1.12
C VAL A 268 -8.38 -19.55 0.21
#